data_eee6a95a202a001b566a42c3371b0482
#
_entry.id   eee6a95a202a001b566a42c3371b0482
#
_cell.length_a   1.000
_cell.length_b   1.000
_cell.length_c   1.000
_cell.angle_alpha   90.00
_cell.angle_beta   90.00
_cell.angle_gamma   90.00
#
_symmetry.space_group_name_H-M   'P 1'
#
loop_
_entity.id
_entity.type
_entity.pdbx_description
1 polymer ?
#
loop_
_entity_poly.entity_id
_entity_poly.type
_entity_poly.pdbx_seq_one_letter_code
_entity_poly.pdbx_strand_id
1 'polypeptide(L)'
;MKKWLCLAAVFVSVFLAGLGWLTSAEKADEKPVVAILKAPDHDLVAETWRMNWDRTISQGVNKTRKVDYLRAEWSKESEKEIETLVRDAVEIAGGWPVKPGDVVLIKPNLVVSVFFLVYHNKTTEEDFQACQTDPRIVKALAVMAKESGAKRIIIGEGPAAGDGWAGFMQSGYVAMVEDLEQQGIKVELLDFTHEPYTWVPSKKGLANPEYAVATAATEANRIISVPALKTHSQTGVTLSLKNVAVGLMAGRVYGFFKYGCPHQMIPQWITDIDAMFKIDYAVVDGIWGMEGNAPISGDPVSMDLIIAGADPVAVDAVCTAVMGFNPKNIGHITLAAENGLGVADLDQIVVEGERIADVQKAFAVVPEDSRWPSEHGGVKNWDERLILSKE
;
A
#
# COMPACT_ATOMS: atom_id res chain seq x y z
N MET A 1 11.46 62.66 5.16
CA MET A 1 10.97 61.60 4.26
C MET A 1 11.52 60.19 4.56
N LYS A 2 12.59 59.98 5.34
CA LYS A 2 13.18 58.66 5.60
C LYS A 2 12.57 57.89 6.81
N LYS A 3 11.72 58.48 7.62
CA LYS A 3 11.10 57.84 8.82
C LYS A 3 9.77 57.16 8.56
N TRP A 4 9.11 57.43 7.44
CA TRP A 4 7.80 56.84 7.09
C TRP A 4 7.92 55.53 6.29
N LEU A 5 9.05 55.28 5.65
CA LEU A 5 9.29 54.04 4.90
C LEU A 5 9.58 52.80 5.80
N CYS A 6 10.09 53.02 7.03
CA CYS A 6 10.34 51.90 7.95
C CYS A 6 9.09 51.39 8.64
N LEU A 7 8.05 52.24 8.85
CA LEU A 7 6.78 51.80 9.47
C LEU A 7 5.92 50.99 8.51
N ALA A 8 5.94 51.28 7.22
CA ALA A 8 5.18 50.52 6.23
C ALA A 8 5.73 49.08 6.03
N ALA A 9 7.07 48.91 6.11
CA ALA A 9 7.71 47.59 5.98
C ALA A 9 7.43 46.66 7.18
N VAL A 10 7.31 47.23 8.40
CA VAL A 10 7.01 46.44 9.60
C VAL A 10 5.53 46.01 9.62
N PHE A 11 4.60 46.87 9.15
CA PHE A 11 3.18 46.49 9.08
C PHE A 11 2.90 45.39 8.03
N VAL A 12 3.57 45.42 6.88
CA VAL A 12 3.42 44.38 5.85
C VAL A 12 4.02 43.05 6.30
N SER A 13 5.14 43.08 7.05
CA SER A 13 5.74 41.83 7.59
C SER A 13 4.93 41.19 8.67
N VAL A 14 4.23 41.96 9.53
CA VAL A 14 3.36 41.44 10.56
C VAL A 14 2.05 40.91 9.96
N PHE A 15 1.53 41.51 8.89
CA PHE A 15 0.32 41.04 8.20
C PHE A 15 0.57 39.75 7.42
N LEU A 16 1.74 39.60 6.78
CA LEU A 16 2.12 38.35 6.09
C LEU A 16 2.48 37.22 7.07
N ALA A 17 3.04 37.53 8.23
CA ALA A 17 3.25 36.55 9.29
C ALA A 17 1.93 36.11 9.91
N GLY A 18 0.96 37.01 10.10
CA GLY A 18 -0.38 36.69 10.62
C GLY A 18 -1.19 35.82 9.66
N LEU A 19 -1.10 36.04 8.33
CA LEU A 19 -1.74 35.19 7.32
C LEU A 19 -1.09 33.80 7.24
N GLY A 20 0.23 33.70 7.45
CA GLY A 20 0.93 32.42 7.51
C GLY A 20 0.55 31.58 8.74
N TRP A 21 0.22 32.21 9.85
CA TRP A 21 -0.24 31.52 11.06
C TRP A 21 -1.71 31.12 10.99
N LEU A 22 -2.58 31.90 10.34
CA LEU A 22 -3.98 31.55 10.11
C LEU A 22 -4.12 30.34 9.17
N THR A 23 -3.29 30.24 8.12
CA THR A 23 -3.34 29.09 7.20
C THR A 23 -2.75 27.80 7.79
N SER A 24 -1.88 27.88 8.80
CA SER A 24 -1.37 26.69 9.50
C SER A 24 -2.30 26.20 10.61
N ALA A 25 -3.10 27.08 11.21
CA ALA A 25 -4.08 26.71 12.23
C ALA A 25 -5.38 26.14 11.62
N GLU A 26 -5.80 26.61 10.44
CA GLU A 26 -6.98 26.07 9.75
C GLU A 26 -6.78 24.66 9.17
N LYS A 27 -5.55 24.23 8.90
CA LYS A 27 -5.26 22.85 8.44
C LYS A 27 -5.24 21.79 9.55
N ALA A 28 -5.28 22.18 10.82
CA ALA A 28 -5.21 21.24 11.94
C ALA A 28 -6.58 20.64 12.34
N ASP A 29 -7.68 21.10 11.74
CA ASP A 29 -9.05 20.72 12.11
C ASP A 29 -9.81 19.96 10.98
N GLU A 30 -9.20 19.76 9.83
CA GLU A 30 -9.84 19.09 8.70
C GLU A 30 -9.68 17.55 8.84
N LYS A 31 -10.81 16.86 8.98
CA LYS A 31 -10.83 15.40 9.08
C LYS A 31 -10.28 14.79 7.79
N PRO A 32 -9.46 13.71 7.88
CA PRO A 32 -9.01 13.01 6.67
C PRO A 32 -10.20 12.43 5.91
N VAL A 33 -10.11 12.48 4.58
CA VAL A 33 -11.11 11.90 3.69
C VAL A 33 -10.58 10.57 3.17
N VAL A 34 -11.41 9.54 3.23
CA VAL A 34 -11.17 8.22 2.62
C VAL A 34 -12.30 7.94 1.65
N ALA A 35 -11.97 7.73 0.39
CA ALA A 35 -12.93 7.34 -0.64
C ALA A 35 -13.04 5.82 -0.70
N ILE A 36 -14.27 5.32 -0.80
CA ILE A 36 -14.58 3.91 -1.10
C ILE A 36 -15.38 3.90 -2.40
N LEU A 37 -14.83 3.33 -3.45
CA LEU A 37 -15.54 3.12 -4.70
C LEU A 37 -15.72 1.64 -4.98
N LYS A 38 -16.91 1.29 -5.46
CA LYS A 38 -17.26 -0.05 -5.88
C LYS A 38 -17.41 -0.11 -7.39
N ALA A 39 -16.77 -1.09 -8.02
CA ALA A 39 -16.94 -1.32 -9.44
C ALA A 39 -18.39 -1.71 -9.76
N PRO A 40 -18.98 -1.15 -10.82
CA PRO A 40 -20.35 -1.45 -11.25
C PRO A 40 -20.48 -2.86 -11.84
N ASP A 41 -19.41 -3.40 -12.40
CA ASP A 41 -19.35 -4.69 -13.08
C ASP A 41 -18.20 -5.55 -12.52
N HIS A 42 -18.56 -6.57 -11.75
CA HIS A 42 -17.62 -7.53 -11.17
C HIS A 42 -16.79 -8.24 -12.24
N ASP A 43 -17.45 -8.77 -13.27
CA ASP A 43 -16.79 -9.61 -14.28
C ASP A 43 -15.73 -8.80 -15.05
N LEU A 44 -15.96 -7.51 -15.19
CA LEU A 44 -15.03 -6.62 -15.87
C LEU A 44 -13.77 -6.33 -15.04
N VAL A 45 -13.92 -5.99 -13.75
CA VAL A 45 -12.75 -5.68 -12.88
C VAL A 45 -12.05 -6.92 -12.38
N ALA A 46 -12.81 -7.99 -12.13
CA ALA A 46 -12.28 -9.28 -11.72
C ALA A 46 -11.73 -10.10 -12.89
N GLU A 47 -11.76 -9.53 -14.13
CA GLU A 47 -11.08 -10.17 -15.26
C GLU A 47 -9.63 -10.45 -14.88
N THR A 48 -9.39 -11.72 -14.65
CA THR A 48 -8.12 -12.21 -14.16
C THR A 48 -7.08 -12.17 -15.26
N TRP A 49 -5.85 -11.98 -14.87
CA TRP A 49 -4.73 -12.12 -15.79
C TRP A 49 -4.67 -13.58 -16.22
N ARG A 50 -4.94 -13.84 -17.47
CA ARG A 50 -4.75 -15.18 -18.02
C ARG A 50 -3.27 -15.51 -17.95
N MET A 51 -2.91 -16.29 -16.95
CA MET A 51 -1.56 -16.79 -16.80
C MET A 51 -1.35 -17.93 -17.80
N ASN A 52 -0.54 -17.70 -18.81
CA ASN A 52 -0.18 -18.72 -19.80
C ASN A 52 0.86 -19.67 -19.17
N TRP A 53 0.37 -20.64 -18.39
CA TRP A 53 1.18 -21.62 -17.64
C TRP A 53 2.08 -22.49 -18.55
N ASP A 54 1.78 -22.61 -19.84
CA ASP A 54 2.44 -23.55 -20.75
C ASP A 54 3.89 -23.23 -21.06
N ARG A 55 4.40 -22.05 -20.71
CA ARG A 55 5.74 -21.63 -21.12
C ARG A 55 6.76 -21.44 -19.99
N THR A 56 6.34 -21.30 -18.76
CA THR A 56 7.22 -20.82 -17.68
C THR A 56 7.77 -21.93 -16.79
N ILE A 57 7.02 -22.99 -16.55
CA ILE A 57 7.36 -24.03 -15.54
C ILE A 57 8.29 -25.10 -16.11
N SER A 58 8.35 -25.30 -17.42
CA SER A 58 9.12 -26.39 -18.04
C SER A 58 10.62 -26.13 -18.24
N GLN A 59 11.11 -24.92 -17.93
CA GLN A 59 12.51 -24.58 -18.17
C GLN A 59 13.23 -24.17 -16.90
N GLY A 60 13.89 -25.14 -16.29
CA GLY A 60 14.71 -24.97 -15.09
C GLY A 60 15.67 -23.78 -15.18
N VAL A 61 15.99 -23.25 -14.01
CA VAL A 61 16.86 -22.10 -13.72
C VAL A 61 18.20 -22.21 -14.48
N ASN A 62 18.24 -21.74 -15.71
CA ASN A 62 19.48 -21.57 -16.45
C ASN A 62 19.61 -20.10 -16.91
N LYS A 63 20.56 -19.38 -16.33
CA LYS A 63 20.79 -17.94 -16.40
C LYS A 63 21.06 -17.37 -17.81
N THR A 64 21.01 -18.17 -18.86
CA THR A 64 21.37 -17.76 -20.24
C THR A 64 20.19 -17.81 -21.22
N ARG A 65 18.97 -18.14 -20.79
CA ARG A 65 17.80 -18.14 -21.69
C ARG A 65 16.88 -16.99 -21.34
N LYS A 66 16.35 -16.31 -22.38
CA LYS A 66 15.19 -15.44 -22.23
C LYS A 66 14.12 -16.24 -21.49
N VAL A 67 13.84 -15.85 -20.26
CA VAL A 67 12.70 -16.34 -19.53
C VAL A 67 11.50 -15.77 -20.26
N ASP A 68 10.74 -16.62 -20.96
CA ASP A 68 9.41 -16.23 -21.40
C ASP A 68 8.60 -16.02 -20.12
N TYR A 69 8.41 -14.76 -19.70
CA TYR A 69 7.63 -14.43 -18.52
C TYR A 69 6.17 -14.76 -18.76
N LEU A 70 5.46 -15.01 -17.67
CA LEU A 70 4.01 -15.02 -17.67
C LEU A 70 3.53 -13.67 -18.18
N ARG A 71 3.06 -13.62 -19.41
CA ARG A 71 2.42 -12.43 -19.93
C ARG A 71 1.03 -12.39 -19.33
N ALA A 72 0.85 -11.54 -18.32
CA ALA A 72 -0.48 -11.22 -17.86
C ALA A 72 -1.20 -10.49 -19.00
N GLU A 73 -2.31 -11.04 -19.43
CA GLU A 73 -3.15 -10.46 -20.48
C GLU A 73 -4.50 -10.12 -19.85
N TRP A 74 -4.91 -8.88 -20.00
CA TRP A 74 -6.23 -8.37 -19.64
C TRP A 74 -6.82 -7.56 -20.79
N SER A 75 -8.14 -7.38 -20.79
CA SER A 75 -8.79 -6.58 -21.81
C SER A 75 -8.51 -5.08 -21.62
N LYS A 76 -8.57 -4.32 -22.69
CA LYS A 76 -8.45 -2.86 -22.62
C LYS A 76 -9.64 -2.22 -21.92
N GLU A 77 -10.80 -2.85 -21.97
CA GLU A 77 -12.03 -2.45 -21.29
C GLU A 77 -11.83 -2.55 -19.76
N SER A 78 -11.33 -3.68 -19.29
CA SER A 78 -11.02 -3.93 -17.88
C SER A 78 -9.94 -2.95 -17.36
N GLU A 79 -8.86 -2.75 -18.13
CA GLU A 79 -7.82 -1.78 -17.77
C GLU A 79 -8.38 -0.38 -17.60
N LYS A 80 -9.25 0.04 -18.55
CA LYS A 80 -9.86 1.36 -18.52
C LYS A 80 -10.82 1.53 -17.34
N GLU A 81 -11.60 0.50 -17.02
CA GLU A 81 -12.50 0.52 -15.87
C GLU A 81 -11.73 0.70 -14.56
N ILE A 82 -10.67 -0.08 -14.36
CA ILE A 82 -9.83 0.05 -13.16
C ILE A 82 -9.13 1.41 -13.12
N GLU A 83 -8.61 1.91 -14.24
CA GLU A 83 -8.04 3.25 -14.30
C GLU A 83 -9.06 4.31 -13.89
N THR A 84 -10.30 4.20 -14.38
CA THR A 84 -11.37 5.13 -14.03
C THR A 84 -11.66 5.09 -12.53
N LEU A 85 -11.85 3.91 -11.95
CA LEU A 85 -12.09 3.74 -10.51
C LEU A 85 -10.95 4.32 -9.66
N VAL A 86 -9.69 4.10 -10.05
CA VAL A 86 -8.53 4.64 -9.32
C VAL A 86 -8.52 6.17 -9.38
N ARG A 87 -8.75 6.76 -10.56
CA ARG A 87 -8.78 8.21 -10.75
C ARG A 87 -9.91 8.85 -9.94
N ASP A 88 -11.11 8.29 -10.02
CA ASP A 88 -12.28 8.77 -9.31
C ASP A 88 -12.08 8.66 -7.79
N ALA A 89 -11.54 7.56 -7.29
CA ALA A 89 -11.23 7.39 -5.87
C ALA A 89 -10.22 8.45 -5.38
N VAL A 90 -9.18 8.72 -6.17
CA VAL A 90 -8.18 9.74 -5.85
C VAL A 90 -8.77 11.15 -5.92
N GLU A 91 -9.66 11.44 -6.89
CA GLU A 91 -10.32 12.73 -7.00
C GLU A 91 -11.25 12.99 -5.82
N ILE A 92 -12.07 12.01 -5.45
CA ILE A 92 -13.03 12.10 -4.34
C ILE A 92 -12.31 12.24 -3.00
N ALA A 93 -11.30 11.41 -2.74
CA ALA A 93 -10.51 11.52 -1.50
C ALA A 93 -9.66 12.81 -1.47
N GLY A 94 -9.32 13.36 -2.64
CA GLY A 94 -8.45 14.52 -2.77
C GLY A 94 -7.01 14.26 -2.31
N GLY A 95 -6.22 15.32 -2.26
CA GLY A 95 -4.89 15.26 -1.65
C GLY A 95 -3.82 14.53 -2.46
N TRP A 96 -4.03 14.28 -3.79
CA TRP A 96 -3.00 13.68 -4.63
C TRP A 96 -1.67 14.42 -4.50
N PRO A 97 -0.58 13.73 -4.06
CA PRO A 97 0.60 14.42 -3.54
C PRO A 97 1.63 14.78 -4.59
N VAL A 98 1.58 14.13 -5.77
CA VAL A 98 2.64 14.22 -6.78
C VAL A 98 2.66 15.59 -7.46
N LYS A 99 3.86 16.16 -7.59
CA LYS A 99 4.12 17.48 -8.20
C LYS A 99 5.23 17.36 -9.24
N PRO A 100 5.34 18.35 -10.15
CA PRO A 100 6.43 18.39 -11.12
C PRO A 100 7.81 18.32 -10.44
N GLY A 101 8.65 17.39 -10.93
CA GLY A 101 10.00 17.17 -10.42
C GLY A 101 10.11 16.12 -9.31
N ASP A 102 9.01 15.59 -8.79
CA ASP A 102 9.04 14.56 -7.74
C ASP A 102 9.68 13.25 -8.23
N VAL A 103 10.31 12.56 -7.28
CA VAL A 103 10.72 11.15 -7.39
C VAL A 103 9.70 10.31 -6.62
N VAL A 104 8.90 9.56 -7.35
CA VAL A 104 7.76 8.82 -6.83
C VAL A 104 8.11 7.35 -6.66
N LEU A 105 7.93 6.80 -5.46
CA LEU A 105 7.94 5.37 -5.20
C LEU A 105 6.50 4.87 -5.06
N ILE A 106 6.07 4.03 -5.99
CA ILE A 106 4.82 3.27 -5.90
C ILE A 106 5.17 1.90 -5.32
N LYS A 107 4.60 1.58 -4.16
CA LYS A 107 4.88 0.36 -3.42
C LYS A 107 3.70 -0.61 -3.50
N PRO A 108 3.68 -1.57 -4.45
CA PRO A 108 2.70 -2.65 -4.47
C PRO A 108 2.91 -3.64 -3.31
N ASN A 109 2.02 -4.60 -3.16
CA ASN A 109 2.15 -5.71 -2.23
C ASN A 109 2.21 -7.03 -3.01
N LEU A 110 3.40 -7.55 -3.29
CA LEU A 110 3.56 -8.81 -4.02
C LEU A 110 3.89 -10.00 -3.12
N VAL A 111 4.23 -9.78 -1.86
CA VAL A 111 4.47 -10.75 -0.76
C VAL A 111 5.42 -11.89 -1.11
N VAL A 112 5.07 -12.68 -2.12
CA VAL A 112 5.79 -13.88 -2.57
C VAL A 112 5.58 -14.07 -4.09
N SER A 113 6.42 -14.90 -4.70
CA SER A 113 6.20 -15.30 -6.10
C SER A 113 4.98 -16.23 -6.23
N VAL A 114 4.39 -16.29 -7.41
CA VAL A 114 3.28 -17.21 -7.73
C VAL A 114 3.68 -18.67 -7.48
N PHE A 115 4.92 -19.05 -7.76
CA PHE A 115 5.43 -20.39 -7.47
C PHE A 115 5.31 -20.75 -5.99
N PHE A 116 5.54 -19.78 -5.10
CA PHE A 116 5.40 -19.99 -3.66
C PHE A 116 3.93 -20.15 -3.25
N LEU A 117 3.00 -19.44 -3.92
CA LEU A 117 1.56 -19.60 -3.70
C LEU A 117 1.10 -21.01 -4.09
N VAL A 118 1.55 -21.51 -5.24
CA VAL A 118 1.25 -22.89 -5.70
C VAL A 118 1.76 -23.92 -4.69
N TYR A 119 2.92 -23.71 -4.10
CA TYR A 119 3.44 -24.59 -3.03
C TYR A 119 2.50 -24.62 -1.81
N HIS A 120 1.75 -23.55 -1.56
CA HIS A 120 0.74 -23.46 -0.52
C HIS A 120 -0.68 -23.84 -0.99
N ASN A 121 -0.79 -24.59 -2.09
CA ASN A 121 -2.05 -25.04 -2.70
C ASN A 121 -2.96 -23.88 -3.17
N LYS A 122 -2.39 -22.72 -3.44
CA LYS A 122 -3.07 -21.59 -4.04
C LYS A 122 -2.83 -21.62 -5.55
N THR A 123 -3.85 -21.99 -6.32
CA THR A 123 -3.70 -22.37 -7.72
C THR A 123 -4.69 -21.69 -8.66
N THR A 124 -5.65 -20.96 -8.12
CA THR A 124 -6.61 -20.21 -8.92
C THR A 124 -6.11 -18.78 -9.18
N GLU A 125 -6.66 -18.15 -10.20
CA GLU A 125 -6.32 -16.77 -10.54
C GLU A 125 -6.77 -15.82 -9.44
N GLU A 126 -7.92 -16.09 -8.79
CA GLU A 126 -8.43 -15.35 -7.64
C GLU A 126 -7.50 -15.46 -6.43
N ASP A 127 -6.91 -16.63 -6.18
CA ASP A 127 -5.91 -16.82 -5.11
C ASP A 127 -4.72 -15.87 -5.31
N PHE A 128 -4.27 -15.70 -6.56
CA PHE A 128 -3.12 -14.85 -6.88
C PHE A 128 -3.46 -13.38 -6.74
N GLN A 129 -4.61 -12.95 -7.27
CA GLN A 129 -5.08 -11.58 -7.17
C GLN A 129 -5.38 -11.17 -5.73
N ALA A 130 -6.02 -12.02 -4.94
CA ALA A 130 -6.26 -11.76 -3.53
C ALA A 130 -4.96 -11.62 -2.70
N CYS A 131 -3.88 -12.28 -3.14
CA CYS A 131 -2.58 -12.20 -2.46
C CYS A 131 -1.75 -10.99 -2.89
N GLN A 132 -1.87 -10.55 -4.14
CA GLN A 132 -0.96 -9.59 -4.77
C GLN A 132 -1.72 -8.39 -5.31
N THR A 133 -1.10 -7.22 -5.28
CA THR A 133 -1.68 -6.01 -5.87
C THR A 133 -1.81 -6.15 -7.40
N ASP A 134 -2.97 -5.81 -7.91
CA ASP A 134 -3.27 -5.79 -9.34
C ASP A 134 -2.39 -4.78 -10.09
N PRO A 135 -1.65 -5.20 -11.13
CA PRO A 135 -0.78 -4.31 -11.89
C PRO A 135 -1.54 -3.18 -12.61
N ARG A 136 -2.83 -3.34 -12.93
CA ARG A 136 -3.65 -2.31 -13.58
C ARG A 136 -3.83 -1.08 -12.68
N ILE A 137 -4.00 -1.28 -11.35
CA ILE A 137 -4.05 -0.19 -10.36
C ILE A 137 -2.73 0.57 -10.32
N VAL A 138 -1.61 -0.17 -10.26
CA VAL A 138 -0.27 0.42 -10.24
C VAL A 138 0.05 1.16 -11.53
N LYS A 139 -0.41 0.64 -12.68
CA LYS A 139 -0.32 1.29 -13.98
C LYS A 139 -1.03 2.64 -13.99
N ALA A 140 -2.29 2.68 -13.53
CA ALA A 140 -3.06 3.91 -13.43
C ALA A 140 -2.34 4.98 -12.61
N LEU A 141 -1.78 4.60 -11.45
CA LEU A 141 -1.02 5.50 -10.59
C LEU A 141 0.29 5.97 -11.23
N ALA A 142 0.97 5.12 -12.00
CA ALA A 142 2.17 5.51 -12.74
C ALA A 142 1.86 6.53 -13.85
N VAL A 143 0.75 6.34 -14.56
CA VAL A 143 0.22 7.31 -15.55
C VAL A 143 -0.09 8.65 -14.87
N MET A 144 -0.84 8.64 -13.76
CA MET A 144 -1.18 9.85 -12.99
C MET A 144 0.08 10.57 -12.47
N ALA A 145 1.08 9.82 -12.00
CA ALA A 145 2.35 10.42 -11.56
C ALA A 145 3.08 11.09 -12.73
N LYS A 146 3.09 10.47 -13.91
CA LYS A 146 3.67 11.05 -15.12
C LYS A 146 2.93 12.32 -15.56
N GLU A 147 1.62 12.30 -15.58
CA GLU A 147 0.75 13.45 -15.90
C GLU A 147 0.99 14.63 -14.94
N SER A 148 1.24 14.31 -13.66
CA SER A 148 1.59 15.30 -12.62
C SER A 148 3.02 15.84 -12.75
N GLY A 149 3.79 15.36 -13.72
CA GLY A 149 5.16 15.83 -13.99
C GLY A 149 6.24 15.22 -13.13
N ALA A 150 6.02 14.02 -12.57
CA ALA A 150 7.07 13.29 -11.86
C ALA A 150 8.33 13.16 -12.72
N LYS A 151 9.49 13.44 -12.12
CA LYS A 151 10.81 13.32 -12.75
C LYS A 151 11.25 11.87 -12.90
N ARG A 152 10.90 11.06 -11.90
CA ARG A 152 11.26 9.63 -11.83
C ARG A 152 10.12 8.85 -11.17
N ILE A 153 9.78 7.70 -11.73
CA ILE A 153 8.76 6.81 -11.20
C ILE A 153 9.41 5.46 -10.94
N ILE A 154 9.35 5.01 -9.71
CA ILE A 154 9.90 3.74 -9.24
C ILE A 154 8.73 2.86 -8.78
N ILE A 155 8.65 1.64 -9.24
CA ILE A 155 7.82 0.59 -8.66
C ILE A 155 8.76 -0.38 -7.96
N GLY A 156 8.70 -0.42 -6.64
CA GLY A 156 9.65 -1.17 -5.83
C GLY A 156 8.98 -2.16 -4.90
N GLU A 157 9.53 -3.37 -4.79
CA GLU A 157 9.05 -4.40 -3.89
C GLU A 157 10.18 -5.15 -3.21
N GLY A 158 10.05 -5.34 -1.89
CA GLY A 158 10.87 -6.26 -1.13
C GLY A 158 10.01 -7.37 -0.55
N PRO A 159 9.77 -8.45 -1.31
CA PRO A 159 8.86 -9.51 -0.89
C PRO A 159 9.27 -10.12 0.45
N ALA A 160 8.31 -10.70 1.16
CA ALA A 160 8.57 -11.43 2.39
C ALA A 160 9.40 -12.69 2.10
N ALA A 161 9.12 -13.39 1.00
CA ALA A 161 9.80 -14.59 0.62
C ALA A 161 10.09 -14.65 -0.89
N GLY A 162 11.26 -15.17 -1.22
CA GLY A 162 11.67 -15.37 -2.60
C GLY A 162 12.38 -14.17 -3.22
N ASP A 163 12.37 -14.15 -4.53
CA ASP A 163 12.99 -13.17 -5.39
C ASP A 163 11.90 -12.19 -5.89
N GLY A 164 12.08 -10.90 -5.67
CA GLY A 164 11.13 -9.87 -6.11
C GLY A 164 10.97 -9.83 -7.62
N TRP A 165 12.03 -10.12 -8.37
CA TRP A 165 11.93 -10.24 -9.83
C TRP A 165 11.00 -11.36 -10.26
N ALA A 166 11.02 -12.51 -9.59
CA ALA A 166 10.05 -13.58 -9.85
C ALA A 166 8.62 -13.10 -9.58
N GLY A 167 8.41 -12.32 -8.52
CA GLY A 167 7.14 -11.67 -8.25
C GLY A 167 6.70 -10.77 -9.41
N PHE A 168 7.51 -9.82 -9.82
CA PHE A 168 7.21 -8.91 -10.92
C PHE A 168 6.91 -9.61 -12.26
N MET A 169 7.71 -10.62 -12.61
CA MET A 169 7.50 -11.39 -13.84
C MET A 169 6.19 -12.17 -13.81
N GLN A 170 5.88 -12.79 -12.67
CA GLN A 170 4.74 -13.70 -12.55
C GLN A 170 3.42 -12.97 -12.31
N SER A 171 3.46 -11.73 -11.84
CA SER A 171 2.26 -10.92 -11.52
C SER A 171 1.97 -9.85 -12.58
N GLY A 172 2.55 -9.96 -13.78
CA GLY A 172 2.24 -9.07 -14.91
C GLY A 172 2.90 -7.70 -14.89
N TYR A 173 3.75 -7.39 -13.90
CA TYR A 173 4.38 -6.07 -13.77
C TYR A 173 5.38 -5.77 -14.89
N VAL A 174 6.12 -6.78 -15.38
CA VAL A 174 7.04 -6.60 -16.50
C VAL A 174 6.27 -6.21 -17.76
N ALA A 175 5.20 -6.95 -18.09
CA ALA A 175 4.35 -6.63 -19.24
C ALA A 175 3.69 -5.24 -19.11
N MET A 176 3.27 -4.86 -17.91
CA MET A 176 2.73 -3.54 -17.62
C MET A 176 3.77 -2.43 -17.90
N VAL A 177 5.01 -2.61 -17.46
CA VAL A 177 6.08 -1.61 -17.71
C VAL A 177 6.43 -1.53 -19.18
N GLU A 178 6.50 -2.65 -19.90
CA GLU A 178 6.69 -2.65 -21.35
C GLU A 178 5.60 -1.86 -22.09
N ASP A 179 4.33 -1.99 -21.65
CA ASP A 179 3.21 -1.22 -22.22
C ASP A 179 3.32 0.28 -21.88
N LEU A 180 3.70 0.65 -20.64
CA LEU A 180 3.97 2.02 -20.24
C LEU A 180 5.11 2.66 -21.06
N GLU A 181 6.20 1.91 -21.30
CA GLU A 181 7.30 2.38 -22.13
C GLU A 181 6.89 2.64 -23.58
N GLN A 182 6.02 1.79 -24.17
CA GLN A 182 5.44 2.03 -25.49
C GLN A 182 4.60 3.32 -25.52
N GLN A 183 4.01 3.72 -24.41
CA GLN A 183 3.28 4.98 -24.24
C GLN A 183 4.21 6.17 -23.92
N GLY A 184 5.53 5.97 -23.86
CA GLY A 184 6.52 7.00 -23.53
C GLY A 184 6.61 7.31 -22.03
N ILE A 185 6.10 6.43 -21.17
CA ILE A 185 6.15 6.55 -19.71
C ILE A 185 7.26 5.63 -19.19
N LYS A 186 8.37 6.23 -18.79
CA LYS A 186 9.50 5.49 -18.23
C LYS A 186 9.28 5.19 -16.75
N VAL A 187 9.34 3.91 -16.39
CA VAL A 187 9.21 3.39 -15.02
C VAL A 187 10.36 2.45 -14.72
N GLU A 188 10.86 2.48 -13.48
CA GLU A 188 11.89 1.58 -12.99
C GLU A 188 11.24 0.51 -12.09
N LEU A 189 11.41 -0.78 -12.42
CA LEU A 189 11.09 -1.89 -11.50
C LEU A 189 12.32 -2.21 -10.66
N LEU A 190 12.20 -2.17 -9.33
CA LEU A 190 13.29 -2.42 -8.39
C LEU A 190 12.94 -3.53 -7.41
N ASP A 191 13.73 -4.59 -7.41
CA ASP A 191 13.66 -5.68 -6.42
C ASP A 191 14.50 -5.33 -5.18
N PHE A 192 13.86 -4.88 -4.12
CA PHE A 192 14.49 -4.49 -2.87
C PHE A 192 15.18 -5.64 -2.11
N THR A 193 15.02 -6.89 -2.58
CA THR A 193 15.80 -8.02 -2.09
C THR A 193 17.26 -7.91 -2.53
N HIS A 194 17.51 -7.40 -3.74
CA HIS A 194 18.83 -7.37 -4.37
C HIS A 194 19.40 -5.97 -4.56
N GLU A 195 18.57 -4.93 -4.45
CA GLU A 195 19.01 -3.53 -4.57
C GLU A 195 19.98 -3.12 -3.46
N PRO A 196 20.79 -2.05 -3.68
CA PRO A 196 21.57 -1.42 -2.63
C PRO A 196 20.69 -0.99 -1.47
N TYR A 197 21.26 -1.01 -0.25
CA TYR A 197 20.57 -0.57 0.95
C TYR A 197 21.34 0.52 1.67
N THR A 198 20.61 1.29 2.47
CA THR A 198 21.14 2.35 3.33
C THR A 198 20.65 2.15 4.75
N TRP A 199 21.55 2.28 5.73
CA TRP A 199 21.15 2.36 7.13
C TRP A 199 20.59 3.75 7.44
N VAL A 200 19.36 3.80 7.95
CA VAL A 200 18.65 5.03 8.28
C VAL A 200 18.28 5.02 9.75
N PRO A 201 18.69 6.06 10.52
CA PRO A 201 18.32 6.18 11.93
C PRO A 201 16.80 6.28 12.10
N SER A 202 16.26 5.53 13.07
CA SER A 202 14.84 5.63 13.42
C SER A 202 14.56 6.96 14.11
N LYS A 203 13.49 7.64 13.67
CA LYS A 203 13.03 8.89 14.30
C LYS A 203 12.37 8.67 15.65
N LYS A 204 11.78 7.51 15.87
CA LYS A 204 11.05 7.14 17.09
C LYS A 204 11.87 6.19 17.97
N GLY A 205 12.57 5.22 17.36
CA GLY A 205 13.39 4.23 18.07
C GLY A 205 12.55 3.30 18.95
N LEU A 206 11.32 2.97 18.53
CA LEU A 206 10.39 2.18 19.32
C LEU A 206 10.82 0.71 19.40
N ALA A 207 11.32 0.16 18.30
CA ALA A 207 11.81 -1.21 18.24
C ALA A 207 13.34 -1.27 18.00
N ASN A 208 13.87 -0.47 17.07
CA ASN A 208 15.30 -0.41 16.78
C ASN A 208 15.77 1.03 16.58
N PRO A 209 17.05 1.34 16.88
CA PRO A 209 17.61 2.68 16.68
C PRO A 209 17.85 3.02 15.21
N GLU A 210 17.98 2.03 14.33
CA GLU A 210 18.21 2.22 12.88
C GLU A 210 17.74 0.99 12.10
N TYR A 211 17.52 1.19 10.79
CA TYR A 211 17.06 0.15 9.88
C TYR A 211 17.80 0.21 8.55
N ALA A 212 18.11 -0.95 7.98
CA ALA A 212 18.60 -1.09 6.61
C ALA A 212 17.41 -1.14 5.65
N VAL A 213 17.27 -0.14 4.83
CA VAL A 213 16.18 -0.02 3.83
C VAL A 213 16.74 0.06 2.42
N ALA A 214 15.94 -0.28 1.42
CA ALA A 214 16.33 -0.09 0.03
C ALA A 214 16.73 1.38 -0.22
N THR A 215 17.89 1.63 -0.83
CA THR A 215 18.40 2.99 -1.08
C THR A 215 17.41 3.80 -1.91
N ALA A 216 16.72 3.18 -2.86
CA ALA A 216 15.70 3.83 -3.68
C ALA A 216 14.57 4.47 -2.86
N ALA A 217 14.23 3.91 -1.68
CA ALA A 217 13.26 4.52 -0.78
C ALA A 217 13.76 5.83 -0.17
N THR A 218 15.07 5.97 0.05
CA THR A 218 15.68 7.22 0.56
C THR A 218 15.79 8.31 -0.51
N GLU A 219 15.71 7.94 -1.77
CA GLU A 219 15.74 8.86 -2.92
C GLU A 219 14.34 9.38 -3.28
N ALA A 220 13.30 8.65 -2.90
CA ALA A 220 11.92 9.05 -3.15
C ALA A 220 11.48 10.18 -2.19
N ASN A 221 10.80 11.18 -2.74
CA ASN A 221 10.18 12.23 -1.94
C ASN A 221 8.63 12.14 -1.95
N ARG A 222 8.09 11.14 -2.65
CA ARG A 222 6.69 10.72 -2.59
C ARG A 222 6.61 9.20 -2.53
N ILE A 223 5.88 8.69 -1.55
CA ILE A 223 5.61 7.26 -1.39
C ILE A 223 4.11 7.02 -1.49
N ILE A 224 3.71 6.20 -2.45
CA ILE A 224 2.34 5.77 -2.67
C ILE A 224 2.26 4.28 -2.32
N SER A 225 1.51 3.95 -1.28
CA SER A 225 1.27 2.56 -0.87
C SER A 225 0.10 1.97 -1.65
N VAL A 226 0.30 0.79 -2.24
CA VAL A 226 -0.75 0.07 -2.97
C VAL A 226 -0.88 -1.35 -2.41
N PRO A 227 -1.45 -1.51 -1.20
CA PRO A 227 -1.61 -2.82 -0.58
C PRO A 227 -2.81 -3.58 -1.14
N ALA A 228 -2.80 -4.92 -0.98
CA ALA A 228 -3.99 -5.74 -1.14
C ALA A 228 -4.82 -5.76 0.17
N LEU A 229 -6.16 -5.82 0.02
CA LEU A 229 -7.12 -5.88 1.13
C LEU A 229 -7.12 -7.27 1.76
N LYS A 230 -6.33 -7.52 2.78
CA LYS A 230 -6.20 -8.87 3.35
C LYS A 230 -5.91 -8.93 4.84
N THR A 231 -6.36 -10.02 5.47
CA THR A 231 -5.98 -10.40 6.83
C THR A 231 -4.48 -10.73 6.93
N HIS A 232 -3.98 -10.94 8.13
CA HIS A 232 -2.59 -11.34 8.36
C HIS A 232 -2.40 -12.02 9.73
N SER A 233 -1.75 -13.17 9.74
CA SER A 233 -1.53 -13.98 10.94
C SER A 233 -0.75 -13.27 12.07
N GLN A 234 0.09 -12.31 11.75
CA GLN A 234 0.91 -11.60 12.73
C GLN A 234 0.30 -10.26 13.18
N THR A 235 -0.40 -9.57 12.28
CA THR A 235 -0.81 -8.17 12.48
C THR A 235 -2.31 -7.95 12.36
N GLY A 236 -3.10 -9.01 12.17
CA GLY A 236 -4.54 -8.94 11.91
C GLY A 236 -4.84 -8.56 10.46
N VAL A 237 -4.27 -7.48 9.97
CA VAL A 237 -4.43 -6.97 8.61
C VAL A 237 -3.07 -6.62 7.99
N THR A 238 -2.98 -6.62 6.66
CA THR A 238 -1.78 -6.17 5.93
C THR A 238 -1.81 -4.66 5.73
N LEU A 239 -2.60 -4.17 4.81
CA LEU A 239 -2.88 -2.77 4.46
C LEU A 239 -1.63 -1.88 4.25
N SER A 240 -1.80 -0.55 4.27
CA SER A 240 -0.82 0.42 3.78
C SER A 240 0.43 0.53 4.64
N LEU A 241 0.25 0.66 5.96
CA LEU A 241 1.35 0.85 6.90
C LEU A 241 2.31 -0.34 6.84
N LYS A 242 1.77 -1.55 7.03
CA LYS A 242 2.57 -2.77 6.99
C LYS A 242 3.19 -3.03 5.62
N ASN A 243 2.47 -2.73 4.52
CA ASN A 243 2.98 -2.90 3.16
C ASN A 243 4.27 -2.12 2.94
N VAL A 244 4.31 -0.85 3.34
CA VAL A 244 5.49 0.00 3.20
C VAL A 244 6.56 -0.44 4.20
N ALA A 245 6.22 -0.57 5.48
CA ALA A 245 7.20 -0.89 6.52
C ALA A 245 7.98 -2.17 6.21
N VAL A 246 7.30 -3.26 5.88
CA VAL A 246 7.96 -4.55 5.60
C VAL A 246 8.63 -4.53 4.23
N GLY A 247 7.98 -3.94 3.23
CA GLY A 247 8.45 -3.97 1.85
C GLY A 247 9.67 -3.11 1.56
N LEU A 248 9.96 -2.09 2.39
CA LEU A 248 11.18 -1.28 2.26
C LEU A 248 12.43 -1.94 2.87
N MET A 249 12.26 -2.97 3.72
CA MET A 249 13.36 -3.60 4.42
C MET A 249 14.28 -4.35 3.46
N ALA A 250 15.60 -4.10 3.58
CA ALA A 250 16.61 -4.70 2.72
C ALA A 250 16.68 -6.23 2.90
N GLY A 251 16.31 -6.99 1.87
CA GLY A 251 16.35 -8.46 1.92
C GLY A 251 17.74 -9.02 2.19
N ARG A 252 18.79 -8.36 1.71
CA ARG A 252 20.20 -8.75 1.99
C ARG A 252 20.58 -8.70 3.46
N VAL A 253 19.90 -7.86 4.25
CA VAL A 253 20.19 -7.68 5.68
C VAL A 253 19.27 -8.56 6.54
N TYR A 254 17.98 -8.54 6.24
CA TYR A 254 16.97 -9.17 7.10
C TYR A 254 16.58 -10.58 6.66
N GLY A 255 17.00 -10.99 5.46
CA GLY A 255 16.86 -12.36 4.99
C GLY A 255 15.43 -12.76 4.62
N PHE A 256 15.26 -14.07 4.46
CA PHE A 256 14.01 -14.69 4.08
C PHE A 256 12.94 -14.47 5.16
N PHE A 257 11.71 -14.16 4.75
CA PHE A 257 10.61 -13.75 5.63
C PHE A 257 10.93 -12.55 6.55
N LYS A 258 12.00 -11.81 6.24
CA LYS A 258 12.48 -10.70 7.07
C LYS A 258 12.73 -11.13 8.54
N TYR A 259 13.14 -12.38 8.77
CA TYR A 259 13.36 -12.92 10.12
C TYR A 259 14.38 -12.14 10.94
N GLY A 260 15.27 -11.38 10.31
CA GLY A 260 16.17 -10.44 10.99
C GLY A 260 15.50 -9.17 11.53
N CYS A 261 14.20 -8.93 11.21
CA CYS A 261 13.44 -7.81 11.78
C CYS A 261 12.87 -8.17 13.16
N PRO A 262 12.55 -7.15 14.00
CA PRO A 262 12.06 -7.36 15.37
C PRO A 262 10.59 -7.81 15.42
N HIS A 263 10.32 -9.05 15.03
CA HIS A 263 8.95 -9.60 14.95
C HIS A 263 8.21 -9.64 16.27
N GLN A 264 8.92 -9.69 17.43
CA GLN A 264 8.28 -9.59 18.75
C GLN A 264 7.74 -8.18 19.05
N MET A 265 8.11 -7.19 18.23
CA MET A 265 7.73 -5.78 18.37
C MET A 265 7.17 -5.26 17.03
N ILE A 266 6.26 -6.02 16.40
CA ILE A 266 5.76 -5.72 15.06
C ILE A 266 5.10 -4.33 14.99
N PRO A 267 4.18 -3.91 15.88
CA PRO A 267 3.59 -2.58 15.82
C PRO A 267 4.64 -1.46 15.92
N GLN A 268 5.61 -1.63 16.81
CA GLN A 268 6.70 -0.67 17.04
C GLN A 268 7.60 -0.57 15.79
N TRP A 269 7.99 -1.72 15.24
CA TRP A 269 8.78 -1.77 14.02
C TRP A 269 8.09 -1.08 12.84
N ILE A 270 6.80 -1.40 12.59
CA ILE A 270 6.01 -0.78 11.52
C ILE A 270 5.96 0.74 11.75
N THR A 271 5.62 1.18 12.96
CA THR A 271 5.54 2.60 13.32
C THR A 271 6.89 3.33 13.17
N ASP A 272 8.00 2.70 13.50
CA ASP A 272 9.33 3.26 13.29
C ASP A 272 9.59 3.57 11.80
N ILE A 273 9.31 2.59 10.92
CA ILE A 273 9.54 2.75 9.49
C ILE A 273 8.61 3.82 8.89
N ASP A 274 7.32 3.81 9.23
CA ASP A 274 6.35 4.77 8.70
C ASP A 274 6.64 6.20 9.19
N ALA A 275 7.21 6.35 10.39
CA ALA A 275 7.70 7.65 10.86
C ALA A 275 8.95 8.14 10.12
N MET A 276 9.77 7.21 9.58
CA MET A 276 10.94 7.54 8.77
C MET A 276 10.57 7.85 7.32
N PHE A 277 9.65 7.06 6.75
CA PHE A 277 9.22 7.10 5.36
C PHE A 277 7.72 7.40 5.31
N LYS A 278 7.40 8.71 5.33
CA LYS A 278 6.02 9.14 5.26
C LYS A 278 5.34 8.58 4.02
N ILE A 279 4.27 7.81 4.22
CA ILE A 279 3.37 7.44 3.13
C ILE A 279 2.54 8.67 2.78
N ASP A 280 2.69 9.18 1.55
CA ASP A 280 1.99 10.39 1.11
C ASP A 280 0.57 10.10 0.62
N TYR A 281 0.33 8.86 0.16
CA TYR A 281 -0.97 8.42 -0.32
C TYR A 281 -1.11 6.89 -0.25
N ALA A 282 -2.33 6.42 -0.02
CA ALA A 282 -2.65 5.00 -0.04
C ALA A 282 -3.80 4.74 -1.02
N VAL A 283 -3.65 3.70 -1.84
CA VAL A 283 -4.69 3.17 -2.73
C VAL A 283 -4.74 1.67 -2.54
N VAL A 284 -5.79 1.19 -1.90
CA VAL A 284 -5.95 -0.22 -1.54
C VAL A 284 -6.63 -0.96 -2.67
N ASP A 285 -6.00 -2.03 -3.12
CA ASP A 285 -6.58 -3.02 -4.01
C ASP A 285 -7.54 -3.90 -3.22
N GLY A 286 -8.81 -3.65 -3.40
CA GLY A 286 -9.93 -4.40 -2.86
C GLY A 286 -10.77 -5.04 -3.96
N ILE A 287 -10.25 -5.27 -5.16
CA ILE A 287 -10.96 -6.04 -6.19
C ILE A 287 -11.20 -7.45 -5.64
N TRP A 288 -10.12 -8.11 -5.27
CA TRP A 288 -10.14 -9.34 -4.50
C TRP A 288 -9.53 -9.10 -3.12
N GLY A 289 -10.27 -9.39 -2.06
CA GLY A 289 -9.72 -9.49 -0.71
C GLY A 289 -9.21 -10.90 -0.41
N MET A 290 -8.42 -11.04 0.67
CA MET A 290 -8.00 -12.36 1.18
C MET A 290 -8.34 -12.45 2.67
N GLU A 291 -9.10 -13.49 3.05
CA GLU A 291 -9.50 -13.75 4.43
C GLU A 291 -8.82 -14.96 5.05
N GLY A 292 -9.00 -15.19 6.33
CA GLY A 292 -8.50 -16.36 7.03
C GLY A 292 -6.98 -16.37 7.19
N ASN A 293 -6.31 -17.44 6.80
CA ASN A 293 -4.87 -17.67 7.03
C ASN A 293 -3.97 -16.91 6.02
N ALA A 294 -4.23 -15.62 5.88
CA ALA A 294 -3.40 -14.74 5.07
C ALA A 294 -2.06 -14.39 5.81
N PRO A 295 -1.03 -13.96 5.09
CA PRO A 295 -1.04 -13.30 3.77
C PRO A 295 -0.88 -14.22 2.56
N ILE A 296 -0.78 -15.54 2.73
CA ILE A 296 -0.42 -16.46 1.64
C ILE A 296 -1.48 -17.56 1.47
N SER A 297 -1.95 -18.15 2.56
CA SER A 297 -2.83 -19.33 2.57
C SER A 297 -4.29 -18.98 2.90
N GLY A 298 -4.67 -17.72 2.82
CA GLY A 298 -6.06 -17.28 2.98
C GLY A 298 -6.91 -17.59 1.75
N ASP A 299 -8.21 -17.36 1.85
CA ASP A 299 -9.17 -17.58 0.78
C ASP A 299 -9.57 -16.25 0.10
N PRO A 300 -9.79 -16.25 -1.22
CA PRO A 300 -10.18 -15.04 -1.93
C PRO A 300 -11.61 -14.61 -1.59
N VAL A 301 -11.83 -13.31 -1.49
CA VAL A 301 -13.13 -12.68 -1.27
C VAL A 301 -13.34 -11.61 -2.32
N SER A 302 -14.34 -11.77 -3.19
CA SER A 302 -14.72 -10.72 -4.15
C SER A 302 -15.25 -9.50 -3.40
N MET A 303 -14.64 -8.34 -3.59
CA MET A 303 -15.05 -7.09 -2.96
C MET A 303 -15.37 -5.99 -3.98
N ASP A 304 -14.67 -5.96 -5.11
CA ASP A 304 -14.81 -5.01 -6.22
C ASP A 304 -14.56 -3.55 -5.80
N LEU A 305 -13.66 -3.33 -4.84
CA LEU A 305 -13.43 -2.03 -4.22
C LEU A 305 -12.08 -1.44 -4.58
N ILE A 306 -12.06 -0.12 -4.76
CA ILE A 306 -10.86 0.72 -4.63
C ILE A 306 -11.06 1.66 -3.46
N ILE A 307 -10.12 1.67 -2.51
CA ILE A 307 -10.17 2.53 -1.32
C ILE A 307 -8.94 3.43 -1.31
N ALA A 308 -9.13 4.75 -1.23
CA ALA A 308 -8.02 5.69 -1.38
C ALA A 308 -8.07 6.84 -0.37
N GLY A 309 -6.90 7.40 -0.03
CA GLY A 309 -6.80 8.57 0.84
C GLY A 309 -5.36 9.03 1.10
N ALA A 310 -5.23 10.28 1.54
CA ALA A 310 -3.94 10.92 1.84
C ALA A 310 -3.42 10.62 3.27
N ASP A 311 -4.29 10.09 4.15
CA ASP A 311 -3.91 9.62 5.48
C ASP A 311 -3.90 8.08 5.49
N PRO A 312 -2.73 7.43 5.46
CA PRO A 312 -2.63 5.97 5.39
C PRO A 312 -3.17 5.27 6.64
N VAL A 313 -3.15 5.92 7.81
CA VAL A 313 -3.71 5.37 9.04
C VAL A 313 -5.23 5.34 8.96
N ALA A 314 -5.84 6.42 8.43
CA ALA A 314 -7.28 6.50 8.20
C ALA A 314 -7.75 5.48 7.15
N VAL A 315 -7.00 5.32 6.05
CA VAL A 315 -7.28 4.30 5.03
C VAL A 315 -7.24 2.91 5.65
N ASP A 316 -6.20 2.60 6.45
CA ASP A 316 -6.06 1.29 7.09
C ASP A 316 -7.17 1.04 8.12
N ALA A 317 -7.61 2.07 8.87
CA ALA A 317 -8.73 1.96 9.80
C ALA A 317 -10.06 1.68 9.08
N VAL A 318 -10.34 2.40 7.98
CA VAL A 318 -11.54 2.20 7.15
C VAL A 318 -11.52 0.80 6.51
N CYS A 319 -10.41 0.38 5.92
CA CYS A 319 -10.27 -0.96 5.32
C CYS A 319 -10.45 -2.07 6.36
N THR A 320 -9.93 -1.88 7.57
CA THR A 320 -10.12 -2.82 8.69
C THR A 320 -11.60 -2.96 9.03
N ALA A 321 -12.35 -1.84 9.08
CA ALA A 321 -13.79 -1.85 9.30
C ALA A 321 -14.55 -2.48 8.14
N VAL A 322 -14.15 -2.23 6.88
CA VAL A 322 -14.72 -2.89 5.68
C VAL A 322 -14.59 -4.40 5.75
N MET A 323 -13.48 -4.93 6.29
CA MET A 323 -13.29 -6.36 6.54
C MET A 323 -14.03 -6.87 7.80
N GLY A 324 -14.77 -6.02 8.51
CA GLY A 324 -15.55 -6.37 9.70
C GLY A 324 -14.71 -6.54 10.97
N PHE A 325 -13.51 -5.99 11.04
CA PHE A 325 -12.69 -5.95 12.24
C PHE A 325 -12.72 -4.56 12.91
N ASN A 326 -12.48 -4.53 14.22
CA ASN A 326 -12.34 -3.26 14.94
C ASN A 326 -10.91 -2.72 14.78
N PRO A 327 -10.68 -1.54 14.14
CA PRO A 327 -9.35 -0.99 13.97
C PRO A 327 -8.65 -0.70 15.31
N LYS A 328 -9.39 -0.49 16.42
CA LYS A 328 -8.83 -0.30 17.77
C LYS A 328 -8.12 -1.55 18.31
N ASN A 329 -8.35 -2.73 17.69
CA ASN A 329 -7.68 -3.98 18.04
C ASN A 329 -6.42 -4.24 17.22
N ILE A 330 -6.13 -3.45 16.20
CA ILE A 330 -4.97 -3.62 15.31
C ILE A 330 -3.81 -2.77 15.84
N GLY A 331 -2.76 -3.45 16.34
CA GLY A 331 -1.69 -2.83 17.10
C GLY A 331 -0.91 -1.77 16.32
N HIS A 332 -0.55 -2.02 15.06
CA HIS A 332 0.22 -1.05 14.27
C HIS A 332 -0.62 0.17 13.85
N ILE A 333 -1.93 0.02 13.61
CA ILE A 333 -2.83 1.15 13.30
C ILE A 333 -2.97 2.05 14.52
N THR A 334 -3.25 1.47 15.70
CA THR A 334 -3.41 2.24 16.94
C THR A 334 -2.11 2.92 17.34
N LEU A 335 -0.98 2.23 17.27
CA LEU A 335 0.32 2.79 17.63
C LEU A 335 0.78 3.90 16.66
N ALA A 336 0.51 3.76 15.38
CA ALA A 336 0.78 4.79 14.38
C ALA A 336 -0.02 6.08 14.70
N ALA A 337 -1.32 5.97 15.00
CA ALA A 337 -2.14 7.10 15.39
C ALA A 337 -1.65 7.74 16.71
N GLU A 338 -1.35 6.95 17.74
CA GLU A 338 -0.78 7.43 19.02
C GLU A 338 0.55 8.18 18.82
N ASN A 339 1.29 7.85 17.75
CA ASN A 339 2.54 8.51 17.40
C ASN A 339 2.37 9.69 16.42
N GLY A 340 1.13 10.08 16.10
CA GLY A 340 0.83 11.24 15.26
C GLY A 340 1.08 11.04 13.78
N LEU A 341 1.02 9.78 13.27
CA LEU A 341 1.21 9.47 11.87
C LEU A 341 -0.08 9.56 11.06
N GLY A 342 -1.24 9.67 11.71
CA GLY A 342 -2.56 9.82 11.10
C GLY A 342 -3.69 9.53 12.06
N VAL A 343 -4.91 9.35 11.56
CA VAL A 343 -6.15 9.23 12.32
C VAL A 343 -6.71 7.80 12.23
N ALA A 344 -6.84 7.10 13.38
CA ALA A 344 -7.40 5.74 13.43
C ALA A 344 -8.86 5.70 13.92
N ASP A 345 -9.37 6.79 14.49
CA ASP A 345 -10.74 6.85 15.00
C ASP A 345 -11.73 7.10 13.87
N LEU A 346 -12.59 6.12 13.58
CA LEU A 346 -13.56 6.18 12.49
C LEU A 346 -14.50 7.40 12.59
N ASP A 347 -14.82 7.87 13.80
CA ASP A 347 -15.66 9.05 14.02
C ASP A 347 -14.95 10.37 13.60
N GLN A 348 -13.64 10.33 13.43
CA GLN A 348 -12.81 11.45 12.98
C GLN A 348 -12.41 11.35 11.51
N ILE A 349 -12.95 10.38 10.77
CA ILE A 349 -12.68 10.15 9.34
C ILE A 349 -13.94 10.46 8.55
N VAL A 350 -13.81 11.20 7.45
CA VAL A 350 -14.89 11.38 6.47
C VAL A 350 -14.77 10.26 5.44
N VAL A 351 -15.82 9.48 5.28
CA VAL A 351 -15.88 8.43 4.25
C VAL A 351 -16.79 8.92 3.14
N GLU A 352 -16.25 8.98 1.93
CA GLU A 352 -16.94 9.42 0.71
C GLU A 352 -17.10 8.25 -0.27
N GLY A 353 -18.12 8.32 -1.15
CA GLY A 353 -18.50 7.23 -2.04
C GLY A 353 -19.40 6.21 -1.32
N GLU A 354 -18.99 4.96 -1.28
CA GLU A 354 -19.75 3.90 -0.59
C GLU A 354 -19.63 4.01 0.93
N ARG A 355 -20.74 3.76 1.65
CA ARG A 355 -20.68 3.66 3.12
C ARG A 355 -20.01 2.35 3.54
N ILE A 356 -19.21 2.36 4.58
CA ILE A 356 -18.57 1.14 5.11
C ILE A 356 -19.61 0.03 5.32
N ALA A 357 -20.77 0.35 5.94
CA ALA A 357 -21.83 -0.62 6.24
C ALA A 357 -22.40 -1.33 4.99
N ASP A 358 -22.40 -0.65 3.83
CA ASP A 358 -22.97 -1.19 2.59
C ASP A 358 -22.04 -2.20 1.92
N VAL A 359 -20.74 -1.95 2.00
CA VAL A 359 -19.68 -2.78 1.37
C VAL A 359 -18.99 -3.73 2.34
N GLN A 360 -19.26 -3.62 3.65
CA GLN A 360 -18.64 -4.45 4.68
C GLN A 360 -18.93 -5.93 4.46
N LYS A 361 -17.88 -6.74 4.52
CA LYS A 361 -17.96 -8.19 4.64
C LYS A 361 -17.24 -8.65 5.91
N ALA A 362 -17.82 -9.59 6.63
CA ALA A 362 -17.20 -10.16 7.82
C ALA A 362 -16.16 -11.20 7.40
N PHE A 363 -14.95 -10.77 7.10
CA PHE A 363 -13.85 -11.67 6.73
C PHE A 363 -13.60 -12.73 7.79
N ALA A 364 -13.30 -13.95 7.37
CA ALA A 364 -12.89 -15.00 8.27
C ALA A 364 -11.65 -14.58 9.08
N VAL A 365 -11.67 -14.84 10.37
CA VAL A 365 -10.53 -14.58 11.26
C VAL A 365 -9.42 -15.59 10.97
N VAL A 366 -8.18 -15.17 11.15
CA VAL A 366 -7.03 -16.10 11.10
C VAL A 366 -7.27 -17.27 12.05
N PRO A 367 -7.09 -18.53 11.63
CA PRO A 367 -7.21 -19.71 12.51
C PRO A 367 -6.33 -19.59 13.76
N GLU A 368 -6.81 -20.05 14.90
CA GLU A 368 -6.16 -19.86 16.21
C GLU A 368 -4.73 -20.41 16.23
N ASP A 369 -4.51 -21.57 15.64
CA ASP A 369 -3.20 -22.23 15.51
C ASP A 369 -2.20 -21.51 14.58
N SER A 370 -2.70 -20.57 13.79
CA SER A 370 -1.91 -19.74 12.86
C SER A 370 -1.67 -18.33 13.38
N ARG A 371 -2.31 -17.93 14.49
CA ARG A 371 -2.17 -16.60 15.10
C ARG A 371 -0.83 -16.46 15.79
N TRP A 372 -0.19 -15.31 15.59
CA TRP A 372 0.98 -14.98 16.40
C TRP A 372 0.58 -14.64 17.84
N PRO A 373 1.48 -14.89 18.81
CA PRO A 373 1.21 -14.61 20.21
C PRO A 373 0.79 -13.17 20.46
N SER A 374 -0.21 -12.99 21.32
CA SER A 374 -0.78 -11.67 21.64
C SER A 374 0.22 -10.71 22.29
N GLU A 375 1.24 -11.23 22.99
CA GLU A 375 2.32 -10.44 23.57
C GLU A 375 3.18 -9.70 22.53
N HIS A 376 3.13 -10.09 21.24
CA HIS A 376 3.77 -9.36 20.15
C HIS A 376 2.98 -8.10 19.74
N GLY A 377 1.78 -7.88 20.31
CA GLY A 377 1.00 -6.66 20.16
C GLY A 377 0.34 -6.45 18.81
N GLY A 378 0.41 -7.45 17.90
CA GLY A 378 -0.16 -7.34 16.55
C GLY A 378 -1.68 -7.17 16.56
N VAL A 379 -2.36 -7.97 17.37
CA VAL A 379 -3.82 -7.91 17.54
C VAL A 379 -4.17 -8.03 19.02
N LYS A 380 -4.96 -7.09 19.53
CA LYS A 380 -5.38 -7.06 20.96
C LYS A 380 -6.50 -8.08 21.23
N ASN A 381 -7.45 -8.21 20.32
CA ASN A 381 -8.57 -9.15 20.42
C ASN A 381 -8.98 -9.65 19.03
N TRP A 382 -8.69 -10.90 18.74
CA TRP A 382 -8.98 -11.54 17.45
C TRP A 382 -10.48 -11.78 17.20
N ASP A 383 -11.24 -11.95 18.25
CA ASP A 383 -12.64 -12.40 18.18
C ASP A 383 -13.63 -11.21 18.20
N GLU A 384 -13.14 -10.02 18.51
CA GLU A 384 -13.97 -8.82 18.48
C GLU A 384 -14.19 -8.34 17.04
N ARG A 385 -15.46 -8.27 16.68
CA ARG A 385 -15.91 -7.83 15.36
C ARG A 385 -16.54 -6.44 15.44
N LEU A 386 -16.37 -5.68 14.39
CA LEU A 386 -17.09 -4.44 14.15
C LEU A 386 -18.06 -4.68 12.99
N ILE A 387 -19.33 -4.93 13.31
CA ILE A 387 -20.39 -5.10 12.32
C ILE A 387 -21.28 -3.87 12.36
N LEU A 388 -21.31 -3.13 11.27
CA LEU A 388 -22.06 -1.89 11.12
C LEU A 388 -23.48 -2.17 10.61
N SER A 389 -24.44 -1.40 11.08
CA SER A 389 -25.83 -1.45 10.61
C SER A 389 -25.96 -0.88 9.20
N LYS A 390 -26.79 -1.51 8.36
CA LYS A 390 -27.14 -1.03 7.02
C LYS A 390 -28.36 -0.06 7.03
N GLU A 391 -28.77 0.40 8.20
CA GLU A 391 -29.92 1.32 8.37
C GLU A 391 -29.66 2.70 7.74
#